data_f69634672c601738c390b659456026b7
#
_entry.id   f69634672c601738c390b659456026b7
#
_cell.length_a   1.000
_cell.length_b   1.000
_cell.length_c   1.000
_cell.angle_alpha   90.00
_cell.angle_beta   90.00
_cell.angle_gamma   90.00
#
_symmetry.space_group_name_H-M   'P 1'
#
loop_
_entity.id
_entity.type
_entity.pdbx_description
1 polymer ?
#
loop_
_entity_poly.entity_id
_entity_poly.type
_entity_poly.pdbx_seq_one_letter_code
_entity_poly.pdbx_strand_id
1 'polypeptide(L)'
;MAARALTCLSLCLISLLSFAEVDRGVDAYERGKHSVALRYWMPLARNGNALAQNNLGVMYQRGLGVAQDFRKAHSWFEKAAAQQLAEANVNLGLLYFDGLGVSQDQQKAFSLFSVAARDKLPEAYHMLGLQLYSGTGVPVDLQEALQYFKDAAVLGYPESQYMLAYMYQSGDLGKERADLAYVWSKIAGDYSNLEIARDLNYLTTLLLDDDEQAEQALKAEVCFSSNFRDCPF
;
A
#
# COMPACT_ATOMS: atom_id res chain seq x y z
N MET A 1 -26.02 35.47 17.27
CA MET A 1 -25.08 34.41 17.72
C MET A 1 -25.71 33.03 17.77
N ALA A 2 -26.96 32.84 18.17
CA ALA A 2 -27.62 31.52 18.25
C ALA A 2 -27.77 30.77 16.90
N ALA A 3 -28.00 31.44 15.78
CA ALA A 3 -28.18 30.79 14.50
C ALA A 3 -26.90 30.14 13.94
N ARG A 4 -25.71 30.70 14.24
CA ARG A 4 -24.41 30.11 13.86
C ARG A 4 -24.02 28.89 14.70
N ALA A 5 -24.47 28.81 15.95
CA ALA A 5 -24.22 27.67 16.84
C ALA A 5 -25.08 26.46 16.42
N LEU A 6 -26.32 26.66 15.99
CA LEU A 6 -27.20 25.60 15.51
C LEU A 6 -26.72 24.98 14.19
N THR A 7 -26.17 25.79 13.28
CA THR A 7 -25.59 25.29 12.01
C THR A 7 -24.31 24.47 12.22
N CYS A 8 -23.45 24.84 13.17
CA CYS A 8 -22.26 24.04 13.51
C CYS A 8 -22.62 22.69 14.16
N LEU A 9 -23.62 22.67 15.06
CA LEU A 9 -24.06 21.42 15.69
C LEU A 9 -24.68 20.45 14.68
N SER A 10 -25.49 20.96 13.74
CA SER A 10 -26.10 20.12 12.70
C SER A 10 -25.05 19.55 11.72
N LEU A 11 -24.04 20.35 11.34
CA LEU A 11 -22.95 19.88 10.48
C LEU A 11 -22.08 18.82 11.20
N CYS A 12 -21.77 18.98 12.49
CA CYS A 12 -21.06 17.96 13.28
C CYS A 12 -21.87 16.65 13.42
N LEU A 13 -23.18 16.73 13.63
CA LEU A 13 -24.04 15.55 13.70
C LEU A 13 -24.12 14.80 12.38
N ILE A 14 -24.19 15.53 11.25
CA ILE A 14 -24.21 14.92 9.90
C ILE A 14 -22.88 14.24 9.59
N SER A 15 -21.74 14.83 9.97
CA SER A 15 -20.43 14.21 9.79
C SER A 15 -20.23 12.95 10.63
N LEU A 16 -20.67 12.95 11.89
CA LEU A 16 -20.61 11.79 12.77
C LEU A 16 -21.50 10.64 12.28
N LEU A 17 -22.71 10.93 11.79
CA LEU A 17 -23.60 9.94 11.20
C LEU A 17 -23.02 9.32 9.93
N SER A 18 -22.38 10.14 9.06
CA SER A 18 -21.77 9.63 7.84
C SER A 18 -20.55 8.74 8.12
N PHE A 19 -19.76 9.02 9.15
CA PHE A 19 -18.66 8.15 9.60
C PHE A 19 -19.20 6.80 10.09
N ALA A 20 -20.20 6.79 10.96
CA ALA A 20 -20.80 5.56 11.48
C ALA A 20 -21.43 4.69 10.35
N GLU A 21 -21.94 5.29 9.30
CA GLU A 21 -22.48 4.55 8.15
C GLU A 21 -21.38 3.99 7.24
N VAL A 22 -20.24 4.69 7.07
CA VAL A 22 -19.06 4.13 6.39
C VAL A 22 -18.57 2.90 7.13
N ASP A 23 -18.42 2.96 8.45
CA ASP A 23 -17.95 1.84 9.29
C ASP A 23 -18.89 0.64 9.22
N ARG A 24 -20.21 0.84 9.20
CA ARG A 24 -21.18 -0.25 8.98
C ARG A 24 -21.02 -0.90 7.61
N GLY A 25 -20.67 -0.12 6.61
CA GLY A 25 -20.34 -0.62 5.28
C GLY A 25 -19.07 -1.47 5.30
N VAL A 26 -18.03 -1.05 6.04
CA VAL A 26 -16.78 -1.80 6.22
C VAL A 26 -17.05 -3.12 6.94
N ASP A 27 -17.76 -3.11 8.08
CA ASP A 27 -18.13 -4.34 8.80
C ASP A 27 -18.92 -5.32 7.91
N ALA A 28 -19.85 -4.82 7.11
CA ALA A 28 -20.59 -5.65 6.17
C ALA A 28 -19.70 -6.23 5.07
N TYR A 29 -18.74 -5.45 4.56
CA TYR A 29 -17.79 -5.88 3.53
C TYR A 29 -16.86 -6.98 4.06
N GLU A 30 -16.28 -6.80 5.23
CA GLU A 30 -15.39 -7.77 5.90
C GLU A 30 -16.08 -9.10 6.19
N ARG A 31 -17.38 -9.06 6.49
CA ARG A 31 -18.21 -10.25 6.66
C ARG A 31 -18.71 -10.86 5.35
N GLY A 32 -18.21 -10.41 4.19
CA GLY A 32 -18.63 -10.90 2.88
C GLY A 32 -20.05 -10.48 2.46
N LYS A 33 -20.73 -9.60 3.22
CA LYS A 33 -22.08 -9.11 2.93
C LYS A 33 -22.04 -7.93 1.95
N HIS A 34 -21.44 -8.13 0.78
CA HIS A 34 -21.11 -7.06 -0.17
C HIS A 34 -22.35 -6.26 -0.63
N SER A 35 -23.51 -6.92 -0.83
CA SER A 35 -24.75 -6.21 -1.18
C SER A 35 -25.26 -5.29 -0.06
N VAL A 36 -24.91 -5.61 1.21
CA VAL A 36 -25.22 -4.75 2.35
C VAL A 36 -24.25 -3.57 2.40
N ALA A 37 -22.95 -3.80 2.22
CA ALA A 37 -21.94 -2.74 2.12
C ALA A 37 -22.30 -1.73 1.01
N LEU A 38 -22.72 -2.23 -0.15
CA LEU A 38 -23.19 -1.40 -1.27
C LEU A 38 -24.35 -0.47 -0.88
N ARG A 39 -25.32 -0.97 -0.09
CA ARG A 39 -26.46 -0.15 0.36
C ARG A 39 -26.05 0.98 1.30
N TYR A 40 -25.00 0.79 2.10
CA TYR A 40 -24.44 1.85 2.94
C TYR A 40 -23.60 2.85 2.13
N TRP A 41 -22.68 2.37 1.29
CA TRP A 41 -21.73 3.25 0.63
C TRP A 41 -22.29 3.99 -0.58
N MET A 42 -23.27 3.42 -1.32
CA MET A 42 -23.80 4.07 -2.52
C MET A 42 -24.41 5.45 -2.25
N PRO A 43 -25.30 5.65 -1.25
CA PRO A 43 -25.82 6.98 -0.96
C PRO A 43 -24.73 7.94 -0.46
N LEU A 44 -23.80 7.49 0.36
CA LEU A 44 -22.70 8.31 0.87
C LEU A 44 -21.78 8.77 -0.25
N ALA A 45 -21.41 7.88 -1.17
CA ALA A 45 -20.56 8.18 -2.30
C ALA A 45 -21.21 9.17 -3.27
N ARG A 46 -22.52 9.04 -3.52
CA ARG A 46 -23.30 10.00 -4.32
C ARG A 46 -23.34 11.39 -3.68
N ASN A 47 -23.33 11.43 -2.35
CA ASN A 47 -23.28 12.68 -1.57
C ASN A 47 -21.86 13.22 -1.37
N GLY A 48 -20.85 12.62 -2.04
CA GLY A 48 -19.47 13.13 -2.09
C GLY A 48 -18.53 12.58 -1.02
N ASN A 49 -18.94 11.59 -0.20
CA ASN A 49 -18.03 11.01 0.78
C ASN A 49 -16.88 10.25 0.08
N ALA A 50 -15.62 10.70 0.27
CA ALA A 50 -14.44 10.18 -0.41
C ALA A 50 -14.15 8.71 -0.07
N LEU A 51 -14.28 8.31 1.21
CA LEU A 51 -14.07 6.92 1.64
C LEU A 51 -15.09 5.99 0.99
N ALA A 52 -16.37 6.37 0.98
CA ALA A 52 -17.41 5.59 0.33
C ALA A 52 -17.22 5.50 -1.19
N GLN A 53 -16.72 6.58 -1.82
CA GLN A 53 -16.36 6.59 -3.25
C GLN A 53 -15.22 5.60 -3.52
N ASN A 54 -14.15 5.64 -2.73
CA ASN A 54 -13.04 4.69 -2.85
C ASN A 54 -13.53 3.24 -2.66
N ASN A 55 -14.32 2.97 -1.63
CA ASN A 55 -14.86 1.64 -1.35
C ASN A 55 -15.76 1.11 -2.49
N LEU A 56 -16.57 1.97 -3.09
CA LEU A 56 -17.33 1.61 -4.31
C LEU A 56 -16.40 1.32 -5.48
N GLY A 57 -15.33 2.09 -5.66
CA GLY A 57 -14.31 1.81 -6.65
C GLY A 57 -13.74 0.40 -6.50
N VAL A 58 -13.37 0.00 -5.27
CA VAL A 58 -12.89 -1.36 -4.95
C VAL A 58 -13.95 -2.41 -5.24
N MET A 59 -15.23 -2.16 -4.90
CA MET A 59 -16.30 -3.10 -5.20
C MET A 59 -16.47 -3.33 -6.71
N TYR A 60 -16.44 -2.27 -7.52
CA TYR A 60 -16.50 -2.40 -8.98
C TYR A 60 -15.24 -3.04 -9.56
N GLN A 61 -14.06 -2.73 -9.03
CA GLN A 61 -12.79 -3.33 -9.45
C GLN A 61 -12.77 -4.84 -9.21
N ARG A 62 -13.33 -5.31 -8.09
CA ARG A 62 -13.30 -6.72 -7.68
C ARG A 62 -14.57 -7.50 -8.08
N GLY A 63 -15.62 -6.83 -8.51
CA GLY A 63 -16.91 -7.45 -8.80
C GLY A 63 -17.64 -7.94 -7.54
N LEU A 64 -17.47 -7.25 -6.41
CA LEU A 64 -18.04 -7.64 -5.12
C LEU A 64 -19.39 -6.95 -4.89
N GLY A 65 -20.48 -7.72 -4.90
CA GLY A 65 -21.85 -7.22 -4.77
C GLY A 65 -22.37 -6.45 -5.98
N VAL A 66 -21.54 -6.27 -7.00
CA VAL A 66 -21.83 -5.67 -8.31
C VAL A 66 -21.07 -6.45 -9.39
N ALA A 67 -21.46 -6.34 -10.65
CA ALA A 67 -20.64 -6.84 -11.75
C ALA A 67 -19.32 -6.04 -11.82
N GLN A 68 -18.21 -6.74 -12.09
CA GLN A 68 -16.91 -6.12 -12.27
C GLN A 68 -16.94 -5.09 -13.41
N ASP A 69 -16.43 -3.89 -13.13
CA ASP A 69 -16.42 -2.80 -14.11
C ASP A 69 -15.28 -1.81 -13.76
N PHE A 70 -14.15 -1.98 -14.42
CA PHE A 70 -12.97 -1.13 -14.20
C PHE A 70 -13.19 0.34 -14.60
N ARG A 71 -14.08 0.62 -15.58
CA ARG A 71 -14.40 2.01 -15.93
C ARG A 71 -15.20 2.71 -14.83
N LYS A 72 -16.12 1.98 -14.19
CA LYS A 72 -16.82 2.51 -13.02
C LYS A 72 -15.89 2.64 -11.83
N ALA A 73 -15.01 1.65 -11.60
CA ALA A 73 -13.99 1.74 -10.57
C ALA A 73 -13.13 3.00 -10.75
N HIS A 74 -12.61 3.23 -11.96
CA HIS A 74 -11.86 4.44 -12.30
C HIS A 74 -12.63 5.71 -11.96
N SER A 75 -13.89 5.82 -12.40
CA SER A 75 -14.72 7.03 -12.14
C SER A 75 -14.93 7.28 -10.64
N TRP A 76 -15.05 6.23 -9.82
CA TRP A 76 -15.21 6.37 -8.38
C TRP A 76 -13.89 6.72 -7.70
N PHE A 77 -12.77 6.08 -8.08
CA PHE A 77 -11.45 6.44 -7.56
C PHE A 77 -11.05 7.86 -7.94
N GLU A 78 -11.35 8.31 -9.16
CA GLU A 78 -11.08 9.69 -9.61
C GLU A 78 -11.79 10.73 -8.73
N LYS A 79 -13.06 10.49 -8.37
CA LYS A 79 -13.82 11.37 -7.47
C LYS A 79 -13.23 11.40 -6.06
N ALA A 80 -12.77 10.27 -5.55
CA ALA A 80 -12.14 10.18 -4.23
C ALA A 80 -10.75 10.82 -4.23
N ALA A 81 -9.94 10.57 -5.26
CA ALA A 81 -8.61 11.14 -5.44
C ALA A 81 -8.64 12.68 -5.59
N ALA A 82 -9.66 13.23 -6.26
CA ALA A 82 -9.89 14.67 -6.33
C ALA A 82 -10.12 15.33 -4.97
N GLN A 83 -10.51 14.56 -3.96
CA GLN A 83 -10.64 14.98 -2.57
C GLN A 83 -9.36 14.67 -1.74
N GLN A 84 -8.25 14.36 -2.40
CA GLN A 84 -6.94 14.06 -1.81
C GLN A 84 -6.92 12.80 -0.92
N LEU A 85 -7.84 11.86 -1.14
CA LEU A 85 -7.77 10.56 -0.46
C LEU A 85 -6.59 9.75 -1.02
N ALA A 86 -5.61 9.43 -0.17
CA ALA A 86 -4.36 8.81 -0.59
C ALA A 86 -4.58 7.40 -1.14
N GLU A 87 -5.41 6.58 -0.51
CA GLU A 87 -5.76 5.23 -0.97
C GLU A 87 -6.42 5.26 -2.36
N ALA A 88 -7.21 6.30 -2.65
CA ALA A 88 -7.81 6.46 -3.96
C ALA A 88 -6.78 6.80 -5.04
N ASN A 89 -5.74 7.58 -4.69
CA ASN A 89 -4.61 7.82 -5.60
C ASN A 89 -3.83 6.53 -5.89
N VAL A 90 -3.62 5.66 -4.89
CA VAL A 90 -3.00 4.34 -5.11
C VAL A 90 -3.87 3.50 -6.05
N ASN A 91 -5.16 3.34 -5.75
CA ASN A 91 -6.06 2.54 -6.56
C ASN A 91 -6.19 3.05 -8.00
N LEU A 92 -6.27 4.36 -8.17
CA LEU A 92 -6.30 4.99 -9.49
C LEU A 92 -4.97 4.81 -10.23
N GLY A 93 -3.84 4.93 -9.53
CA GLY A 93 -2.51 4.66 -10.05
C GLY A 93 -2.36 3.24 -10.57
N LEU A 94 -2.85 2.25 -9.84
CA LEU A 94 -2.86 0.85 -10.27
C LEU A 94 -3.68 0.63 -11.54
N LEU A 95 -4.83 1.29 -11.68
CA LEU A 95 -5.62 1.20 -12.92
C LEU A 95 -4.85 1.75 -14.14
N TYR A 96 -4.12 2.87 -13.98
CA TYR A 96 -3.27 3.40 -15.05
C TYR A 96 -2.02 2.54 -15.27
N PHE A 97 -1.44 1.99 -14.23
CA PHE A 97 -0.27 1.13 -14.33
C PHE A 97 -0.56 -0.13 -15.15
N ASP A 98 -1.71 -0.76 -14.91
CA ASP A 98 -2.12 -2.01 -15.57
C ASP A 98 -2.96 -1.80 -16.83
N GLY A 99 -3.47 -0.57 -17.09
CA GLY A 99 -4.37 -0.28 -18.21
C GLY A 99 -5.78 -0.87 -18.00
N LEU A 100 -6.26 -0.96 -16.76
CA LEU A 100 -7.55 -1.56 -16.42
C LEU A 100 -8.67 -0.51 -16.50
N GLY A 101 -9.54 -0.64 -17.49
CA GLY A 101 -10.65 0.30 -17.74
C GLY A 101 -10.24 1.65 -18.33
N VAL A 102 -8.95 1.89 -18.45
CA VAL A 102 -8.31 3.07 -19.05
C VAL A 102 -7.13 2.63 -19.91
N SER A 103 -6.62 3.51 -20.78
CA SER A 103 -5.34 3.27 -21.45
C SER A 103 -4.22 3.25 -20.41
N GLN A 104 -3.29 2.30 -20.54
CA GLN A 104 -2.12 2.23 -19.69
C GLN A 104 -1.31 3.53 -19.78
N ASP A 105 -0.96 4.08 -18.64
CA ASP A 105 -0.15 5.30 -18.52
C ASP A 105 0.69 5.21 -17.23
N GLN A 106 1.89 4.70 -17.38
CA GLN A 106 2.78 4.44 -16.25
C GLN A 106 3.39 5.72 -15.66
N GLN A 107 3.53 6.81 -16.45
CA GLN A 107 3.96 8.11 -15.95
C GLN A 107 2.88 8.73 -15.06
N LYS A 108 1.61 8.62 -15.48
CA LYS A 108 0.48 9.06 -14.67
C LYS A 108 0.34 8.22 -13.40
N ALA A 109 0.58 6.89 -13.48
CA ALA A 109 0.62 6.03 -12.30
C ALA A 109 1.69 6.50 -11.31
N PHE A 110 2.91 6.76 -11.75
CA PHE A 110 3.99 7.31 -10.93
C PHE A 110 3.59 8.61 -10.22
N SER A 111 2.97 9.52 -10.97
CA SER A 111 2.51 10.80 -10.41
C SER A 111 1.44 10.59 -9.31
N LEU A 112 0.51 9.66 -9.50
CA LEU A 112 -0.54 9.33 -8.53
C LEU A 112 0.04 8.67 -7.27
N PHE A 113 0.97 7.72 -7.43
CA PHE A 113 1.68 7.13 -6.30
C PHE A 113 2.52 8.17 -5.54
N SER A 114 3.16 9.13 -6.25
CA SER A 114 3.89 10.23 -5.63
C SER A 114 2.99 11.15 -4.79
N VAL A 115 1.73 11.34 -5.19
CA VAL A 115 0.75 12.08 -4.36
C VAL A 115 0.41 11.27 -3.11
N ALA A 116 0.12 9.99 -3.24
CA ALA A 116 -0.24 9.11 -2.12
C ALA A 116 0.91 8.91 -1.12
N ALA A 117 2.16 8.91 -1.59
CA ALA A 117 3.36 8.78 -0.77
C ALA A 117 3.54 9.91 0.25
N ARG A 118 2.94 11.09 0.03
CA ARG A 118 2.94 12.21 0.98
C ARG A 118 2.25 11.86 2.30
N ASP A 119 1.26 10.98 2.24
CA ASP A 119 0.52 10.47 3.40
C ASP A 119 1.16 9.18 3.95
N LYS A 120 2.38 8.85 3.49
CA LYS A 120 3.20 7.71 3.95
C LYS A 120 2.50 6.36 3.79
N LEU A 121 1.73 6.20 2.72
CA LEU A 121 1.15 4.89 2.40
C LEU A 121 2.25 3.93 1.91
N PRO A 122 2.45 2.78 2.58
CA PRO A 122 3.51 1.85 2.21
C PRO A 122 3.34 1.26 0.80
N GLU A 123 2.12 1.05 0.35
CA GLU A 123 1.81 0.62 -1.01
C GLU A 123 2.28 1.63 -2.06
N ALA A 124 2.12 2.94 -1.78
CA ALA A 124 2.59 4.00 -2.67
C ALA A 124 4.11 4.01 -2.78
N TYR A 125 4.82 3.91 -1.65
CA TYR A 125 6.28 3.79 -1.64
C TYR A 125 6.74 2.55 -2.41
N HIS A 126 6.11 1.39 -2.18
CA HIS A 126 6.43 0.17 -2.89
C HIS A 126 6.30 0.33 -4.41
N MET A 127 5.20 0.88 -4.89
CA MET A 127 4.96 1.09 -6.31
C MET A 127 5.93 2.09 -6.96
N LEU A 128 6.30 3.16 -6.25
CA LEU A 128 7.35 4.09 -6.68
C LEU A 128 8.71 3.37 -6.79
N GLY A 129 9.06 2.59 -5.78
CA GLY A 129 10.27 1.78 -5.78
C GLY A 129 10.32 0.81 -6.96
N LEU A 130 9.23 0.10 -7.26
CA LEU A 130 9.15 -0.82 -8.40
C LEU A 130 9.30 -0.11 -9.75
N GLN A 131 8.68 1.06 -9.94
CA GLN A 131 8.79 1.80 -11.19
C GLN A 131 10.21 2.33 -11.42
N LEU A 132 10.86 2.84 -10.38
CA LEU A 132 12.27 3.29 -10.45
C LEU A 132 13.25 2.12 -10.61
N TYR A 133 12.98 0.99 -9.95
CA TYR A 133 13.81 -0.21 -10.10
C TYR A 133 13.76 -0.78 -11.52
N SER A 134 12.57 -0.86 -12.09
CA SER A 134 12.34 -1.46 -13.42
C SER A 134 12.48 -0.46 -14.58
N GLY A 135 12.51 0.85 -14.33
CA GLY A 135 12.46 1.86 -15.37
C GLY A 135 11.10 1.99 -16.06
N THR A 136 10.03 1.58 -15.37
CA THR A 136 8.67 1.52 -15.92
C THR A 136 8.01 2.89 -15.82
N GLY A 137 7.93 3.61 -16.95
CA GLY A 137 7.34 4.97 -17.05
C GLY A 137 8.25 6.10 -16.56
N VAL A 138 9.35 5.78 -15.90
CA VAL A 138 10.39 6.70 -15.41
C VAL A 138 11.77 6.09 -15.66
N PRO A 139 12.85 6.88 -15.73
CA PRO A 139 14.20 6.31 -15.80
C PRO A 139 14.52 5.45 -14.58
N VAL A 140 15.36 4.43 -14.78
CA VAL A 140 15.88 3.60 -13.68
C VAL A 140 16.69 4.46 -12.72
N ASP A 141 16.36 4.37 -11.44
CA ASP A 141 17.15 4.91 -10.34
C ASP A 141 17.12 3.93 -9.15
N LEU A 142 18.16 3.09 -9.07
CA LEU A 142 18.26 2.04 -8.05
C LEU A 142 18.46 2.62 -6.64
N GLN A 143 19.07 3.79 -6.50
CA GLN A 143 19.29 4.42 -5.20
C GLN A 143 17.98 5.00 -4.66
N GLU A 144 17.21 5.69 -5.51
CA GLU A 144 15.91 6.20 -5.12
C GLU A 144 14.90 5.05 -4.89
N ALA A 145 14.94 4.00 -5.72
CA ALA A 145 14.15 2.78 -5.53
C ALA A 145 14.42 2.12 -4.16
N LEU A 146 15.72 1.98 -3.79
CA LEU A 146 16.12 1.47 -2.49
C LEU A 146 15.52 2.30 -1.36
N GLN A 147 15.55 3.64 -1.48
CA GLN A 147 15.01 4.51 -0.44
C GLN A 147 13.49 4.31 -0.27
N TYR A 148 12.74 4.24 -1.37
CA TYR A 148 11.31 3.97 -1.31
C TYR A 148 10.98 2.57 -0.74
N PHE A 149 11.76 1.54 -1.08
CA PHE A 149 11.59 0.23 -0.47
C PHE A 149 11.89 0.25 1.04
N LYS A 150 12.92 1.00 1.49
CA LYS A 150 13.19 1.20 2.92
C LYS A 150 12.01 1.87 3.63
N ASP A 151 11.48 2.94 3.05
CA ASP A 151 10.36 3.69 3.62
C ASP A 151 9.10 2.81 3.76
N ALA A 152 8.81 1.95 2.79
CA ALA A 152 7.72 0.99 2.86
C ALA A 152 8.00 -0.17 3.85
N ALA A 153 9.23 -0.67 3.87
CA ALA A 153 9.62 -1.81 4.71
C ALA A 153 9.53 -1.50 6.21
N VAL A 154 9.93 -0.28 6.62
CA VAL A 154 9.80 0.17 8.01
C VAL A 154 8.35 0.47 8.42
N LEU A 155 7.45 0.59 7.45
CA LEU A 155 6.00 0.62 7.68
C LEU A 155 5.39 -0.79 7.69
N GLY A 156 6.23 -1.83 7.64
CA GLY A 156 5.82 -3.22 7.73
C GLY A 156 5.30 -3.82 6.43
N TYR A 157 5.63 -3.25 5.25
CA TYR A 157 5.16 -3.76 3.96
C TYR A 157 6.01 -4.95 3.48
N PRO A 158 5.47 -6.19 3.46
CA PRO A 158 6.27 -7.40 3.27
C PRO A 158 6.96 -7.47 1.90
N GLU A 159 6.29 -7.01 0.84
CA GLU A 159 6.84 -7.04 -0.51
C GLU A 159 8.04 -6.09 -0.63
N SER A 160 8.04 -4.96 0.08
CA SER A 160 9.19 -4.05 0.12
C SER A 160 10.33 -4.59 0.97
N GLN A 161 10.04 -5.30 2.06
CA GLN A 161 11.04 -6.03 2.85
C GLN A 161 11.74 -7.10 1.99
N TYR A 162 10.97 -7.83 1.17
CA TYR A 162 11.51 -8.76 0.19
C TYR A 162 12.37 -8.06 -0.88
N MET A 163 11.90 -6.93 -1.43
CA MET A 163 12.67 -6.17 -2.42
C MET A 163 14.01 -5.66 -1.87
N LEU A 164 14.05 -5.24 -0.61
CA LEU A 164 15.30 -4.90 0.07
C LEU A 164 16.25 -6.09 0.14
N ALA A 165 15.76 -7.25 0.59
CA ALA A 165 16.57 -8.47 0.63
C ALA A 165 17.10 -8.83 -0.76
N TYR A 166 16.26 -8.75 -1.78
CA TYR A 166 16.64 -9.04 -3.16
C TYR A 166 17.72 -8.07 -3.67
N MET A 167 17.56 -6.76 -3.48
CA MET A 167 18.55 -5.76 -3.92
C MET A 167 19.89 -5.90 -3.20
N TYR A 168 19.89 -6.28 -1.92
CA TYR A 168 21.12 -6.56 -1.19
C TYR A 168 21.79 -7.85 -1.65
N GLN A 169 21.00 -8.88 -2.00
CA GLN A 169 21.51 -10.16 -2.49
C GLN A 169 22.06 -10.08 -3.91
N SER A 170 21.38 -9.34 -4.80
CA SER A 170 21.75 -9.25 -6.22
C SER A 170 23.01 -8.43 -6.47
N GLY A 171 23.41 -7.59 -5.51
CA GLY A 171 24.50 -6.63 -5.69
C GLY A 171 24.15 -5.45 -6.61
N ASP A 172 22.87 -5.21 -6.88
CA ASP A 172 22.39 -4.08 -7.71
C ASP A 172 22.91 -2.72 -7.24
N LEU A 173 23.32 -2.64 -5.97
CA LEU A 173 23.90 -1.45 -5.35
C LEU A 173 25.45 -1.41 -5.40
N GLY A 174 26.05 -2.27 -6.21
CA GLY A 174 27.50 -2.35 -6.44
C GLY A 174 28.24 -3.40 -5.59
N LYS A 175 27.65 -3.90 -4.50
CA LYS A 175 28.20 -4.97 -3.67
C LYS A 175 27.09 -5.77 -3.03
N GLU A 176 27.21 -7.09 -3.09
CA GLU A 176 26.34 -7.99 -2.34
C GLU A 176 26.51 -7.80 -0.82
N ARG A 177 25.40 -7.84 -0.11
CA ARG A 177 25.30 -7.72 1.34
C ARG A 177 24.44 -8.87 1.89
N ALA A 178 25.05 -10.06 1.94
CA ALA A 178 24.38 -11.27 2.43
C ALA A 178 23.82 -11.10 3.86
N ASP A 179 24.52 -10.33 4.70
CA ASP A 179 24.09 -9.95 6.04
C ASP A 179 22.74 -9.22 6.05
N LEU A 180 22.59 -8.19 5.26
CA LEU A 180 21.33 -7.42 5.16
C LEU A 180 20.26 -8.20 4.40
N ALA A 181 20.64 -8.93 3.36
CA ALA A 181 19.72 -9.78 2.61
C ALA A 181 19.08 -10.84 3.52
N TYR A 182 19.88 -11.47 4.39
CA TYR A 182 19.38 -12.43 5.39
C TYR A 182 18.35 -11.77 6.33
N VAL A 183 18.70 -10.61 6.93
CA VAL A 183 17.81 -9.93 7.89
C VAL A 183 16.46 -9.62 7.25
N TRP A 184 16.47 -8.97 6.09
CA TRP A 184 15.23 -8.53 5.45
C TRP A 184 14.41 -9.67 4.86
N SER A 185 15.03 -10.72 4.31
CA SER A 185 14.33 -11.92 3.85
C SER A 185 13.69 -12.69 5.00
N LYS A 186 14.38 -12.77 6.15
CA LYS A 186 13.85 -13.38 7.37
C LYS A 186 12.64 -12.60 7.91
N ILE A 187 12.73 -11.27 7.94
CA ILE A 187 11.60 -10.42 8.37
C ILE A 187 10.40 -10.64 7.45
N ALA A 188 10.59 -10.56 6.14
CA ALA A 188 9.50 -10.74 5.17
C ALA A 188 8.90 -12.15 5.22
N GLY A 189 9.72 -13.19 5.34
CA GLY A 189 9.29 -14.59 5.33
C GLY A 189 8.68 -15.06 6.64
N ASP A 190 9.37 -14.85 7.75
CA ASP A 190 9.01 -15.44 9.04
C ASP A 190 8.03 -14.55 9.83
N TYR A 191 8.28 -13.24 9.85
CA TYR A 191 7.49 -12.32 10.66
C TYR A 191 6.34 -11.66 9.87
N SER A 192 6.55 -11.39 8.58
CA SER A 192 5.50 -10.82 7.70
C SER A 192 4.77 -11.87 6.86
N ASN A 193 5.16 -13.15 6.98
CA ASN A 193 4.54 -14.32 6.35
C ASN A 193 4.51 -14.29 4.80
N LEU A 194 5.50 -13.67 4.17
CA LEU A 194 5.65 -13.65 2.72
C LEU A 194 6.42 -14.91 2.26
N GLU A 195 5.72 -15.84 1.59
CA GLU A 195 6.27 -17.16 1.24
C GLU A 195 7.53 -17.09 0.36
N ILE A 196 7.50 -16.26 -0.70
CA ILE A 196 8.65 -16.09 -1.60
C ILE A 196 9.92 -15.59 -0.90
N ALA A 197 9.78 -14.87 0.20
CA ALA A 197 10.91 -14.39 0.98
C ALA A 197 11.61 -15.50 1.77
N ARG A 198 10.92 -16.60 2.06
CA ARG A 198 11.53 -17.78 2.74
C ARG A 198 12.53 -18.47 1.85
N ASP A 199 12.28 -18.58 0.56
CA ASP A 199 13.22 -19.14 -0.40
C ASP A 199 14.48 -18.29 -0.49
N LEU A 200 14.32 -16.96 -0.53
CA LEU A 200 15.45 -16.05 -0.52
C LEU A 200 16.22 -16.12 0.82
N ASN A 201 15.51 -16.23 1.95
CA ASN A 201 16.14 -16.40 3.25
C ASN A 201 16.97 -17.70 3.32
N TYR A 202 16.45 -18.81 2.79
CA TYR A 202 17.21 -20.06 2.70
C TYR A 202 18.49 -19.88 1.88
N LEU A 203 18.43 -19.20 0.72
CA LEU A 203 19.61 -18.94 -0.10
C LEU A 203 20.64 -18.06 0.62
N THR A 204 20.20 -17.03 1.33
CA THR A 204 21.10 -16.15 2.10
C THR A 204 21.72 -16.85 3.30
N THR A 205 21.01 -17.80 3.90
CA THR A 205 21.55 -18.67 4.99
C THR A 205 22.79 -19.45 4.53
N LEU A 206 22.82 -19.92 3.28
CA LEU A 206 23.96 -20.67 2.74
C LEU A 206 25.23 -19.84 2.53
N LEU A 207 25.12 -18.50 2.59
CA LEU A 207 26.23 -17.56 2.38
C LEU A 207 26.87 -17.07 3.69
N LEU A 208 26.29 -17.41 4.83
CA LEU A 208 26.73 -16.99 6.16
C LEU A 208 27.16 -18.22 6.98
N ASP A 209 28.16 -18.05 7.82
CA ASP A 209 28.51 -19.08 8.81
C ASP A 209 27.50 -19.08 9.99
N ASP A 210 27.61 -20.07 10.90
CA ASP A 210 26.66 -20.25 11.99
C ASP A 210 26.62 -19.04 12.96
N ASP A 211 27.77 -18.43 13.23
CA ASP A 211 27.89 -17.27 14.12
C ASP A 211 27.28 -16.01 13.45
N GLU A 212 27.58 -15.82 12.18
CA GLU A 212 26.97 -14.74 11.37
C GLU A 212 25.44 -14.89 11.27
N GLN A 213 24.94 -16.10 11.03
CA GLN A 213 23.50 -16.39 11.00
C GLN A 213 22.84 -16.05 12.33
N ALA A 214 23.45 -16.44 13.46
CA ALA A 214 22.92 -16.14 14.78
C ALA A 214 22.87 -14.64 15.06
N GLU A 215 23.92 -13.90 14.68
CA GLU A 215 23.95 -12.43 14.80
C GLU A 215 22.88 -11.75 13.96
N GLN A 216 22.74 -12.15 12.68
CA GLN A 216 21.75 -11.54 11.78
C GLN A 216 20.32 -11.93 12.17
N ALA A 217 20.09 -13.14 12.69
CA ALA A 217 18.79 -13.56 13.23
C ALA A 217 18.35 -12.66 14.41
N LEU A 218 19.29 -12.35 15.32
CA LEU A 218 19.05 -11.44 16.44
C LEU A 218 18.69 -10.02 15.93
N LYS A 219 19.40 -9.53 14.91
CA LYS A 219 19.09 -8.22 14.30
C LYS A 219 17.70 -8.21 13.69
N ALA A 220 17.27 -9.27 13.03
CA ALA A 220 15.92 -9.40 12.48
C ALA A 220 14.85 -9.36 13.59
N GLU A 221 15.07 -10.06 14.69
CA GLU A 221 14.18 -10.06 15.86
C GLU A 221 14.10 -8.68 16.51
N VAL A 222 15.22 -8.00 16.71
CA VAL A 222 15.26 -6.62 17.25
C VAL A 222 14.53 -5.66 16.35
N CYS A 223 14.77 -5.71 15.03
CA CYS A 223 14.09 -4.88 14.05
C CYS A 223 12.57 -5.06 14.12
N PHE A 224 12.09 -6.31 14.09
CA PHE A 224 10.67 -6.62 14.14
C PHE A 224 10.03 -6.23 15.48
N SER A 225 10.66 -6.61 16.61
CA SER A 225 10.14 -6.33 17.96
C SER A 225 10.13 -4.83 18.32
N SER A 226 11.00 -4.03 17.71
CA SER A 226 11.03 -2.58 17.84
C SER A 226 9.97 -1.87 16.97
N ASN A 227 9.12 -2.62 16.27
CA ASN A 227 8.20 -2.12 15.25
C ASN A 227 8.96 -1.34 14.17
N PHE A 228 10.01 -1.94 13.64
CA PHE A 228 10.88 -1.45 12.55
C PHE A 228 11.67 -0.15 12.82
N ARG A 229 11.84 0.25 14.10
CA ARG A 229 12.64 1.42 14.47
C ARG A 229 14.14 1.15 14.47
N ASP A 230 14.55 -0.05 14.85
CA ASP A 230 15.95 -0.43 15.04
C ASP A 230 16.42 -1.43 13.97
N CYS A 231 16.06 -1.15 12.70
CA CYS A 231 16.41 -2.01 11.58
C CYS A 231 17.76 -1.65 10.96
N PRO A 232 18.54 -2.63 10.50
CA PRO A 232 19.79 -2.39 9.77
C PRO A 232 19.51 -2.02 8.30
N PHE A 233 20.32 -1.09 7.78
CA PHE A 233 20.29 -0.63 6.38
C PHE A 233 21.68 -0.52 5.75
#